data_7ae3d019517ae2ee96d81062a921cf11
#
_entry.id   7ae3d019517ae2ee96d81062a921cf11
#
_cell.length_a   1.000
_cell.length_b   1.000
_cell.length_c   1.000
_cell.angle_alpha   90.00
_cell.angle_beta   90.00
_cell.angle_gamma   90.00
#
_symmetry.space_group_name_H-M   'P 1'
#
loop_
_entity.id
_entity.type
_entity.pdbx_description
1 polymer ?
#
loop_
_entity_poly.entity_id
_entity_poly.type
_entity_poly.pdbx_seq_one_letter_code
_entity_poly.pdbx_strand_id
1 'polypeptide(L)'
;MPGHYRYLPETQVARSKDATRTTRILAIKAGSIYQNPKQYLTPSSLIARFLIIQAAMHRQITPGGYHWISDTIESLDPEKDYELMWRLMSCYRLSDFMNNLVYSLTFPNFVITPHGAQTVWRSDGGKVVKRGTQRVEDTENYNMTWWHYGPSDARCREAVRQVNNLHAALARQYPGNFSDNDDFLYVMTFSAVLMHRLRLRLGLSGFSDKEKIAAHHFWRDMTPLFFMEDGSTVSGYPDDFDGCLKFCENYENTPREFDERAQYVGVAIMNQFAFRYFPPGLRWLGASFPKALSLPTTLEAMRIKPVNPVLKWLIVFLVRTLMWFAEVFLPDPRESFWTTIETLDEEGAKSRKDNIKSTDRAYSKYIQKKMSAPGCPFHKKAQ
;
A
#
# COMPACT_ATOMS: atom_id res chain seq x y z
N MET A 1 -12.63 10.83 21.12
CA MET A 1 -11.69 11.98 21.17
C MET A 1 -10.87 11.94 19.89
N PRO A 2 -10.75 13.01 19.09
CA PRO A 2 -9.97 13.00 17.88
C PRO A 2 -8.50 13.20 18.24
N GLY A 3 -7.67 12.17 18.03
CA GLY A 3 -6.23 12.27 18.15
C GLY A 3 -5.68 13.18 17.06
N HIS A 4 -5.14 14.32 17.44
CA HIS A 4 -4.33 15.16 16.57
C HIS A 4 -3.02 14.41 16.29
N TYR A 5 -2.80 14.01 15.03
CA TYR A 5 -1.48 13.60 14.56
C TYR A 5 -0.58 14.84 14.60
N ARG A 6 0.34 14.90 15.57
CA ARG A 6 1.42 15.87 15.56
C ARG A 6 2.50 15.34 14.61
N TYR A 7 2.75 16.07 13.53
CA TYR A 7 4.01 15.97 12.82
C TYR A 7 5.14 16.35 13.79
N LEU A 8 6.15 15.49 13.92
CA LEU A 8 7.35 15.83 14.63
C LEU A 8 8.14 16.82 13.77
N PRO A 9 8.64 17.95 14.32
CA PRO A 9 9.44 18.90 13.54
C PRO A 9 10.79 18.28 13.18
N GLU A 10 11.20 18.51 11.94
CA GLU A 10 12.54 18.20 11.47
C GLU A 10 13.60 18.88 12.34
N THR A 11 14.54 18.10 12.85
CA THR A 11 15.82 18.64 13.31
C THR A 11 16.58 19.12 12.08
N GLN A 12 16.80 20.42 11.99
CA GLN A 12 17.65 21.06 10.98
C GLN A 12 19.01 20.37 10.93
N VAL A 13 19.24 19.61 9.86
CA VAL A 13 20.57 19.12 9.53
C VAL A 13 21.27 20.25 8.77
N ALA A 14 22.16 20.95 9.47
CA ALA A 14 23.03 21.94 8.88
C ALA A 14 23.79 21.29 7.69
N ARG A 15 23.65 21.87 6.50
CA ARG A 15 24.45 21.54 5.32
C ARG A 15 25.91 21.92 5.56
N SER A 16 26.72 20.98 6.00
CA SER A 16 28.17 21.15 6.13
C SER A 16 28.87 20.63 4.86
N LYS A 17 29.72 21.50 4.28
CA LYS A 17 30.63 21.13 3.18
C LYS A 17 31.70 20.10 3.59
N ASP A 18 31.72 19.69 4.85
CA ASP A 18 32.66 18.71 5.40
C ASP A 18 32.22 17.24 5.21
N ALA A 19 30.98 16.97 4.76
CA ALA A 19 30.48 15.62 4.57
C ALA A 19 31.32 14.80 3.54
N THR A 20 31.85 15.47 2.52
CA THR A 20 32.67 14.83 1.46
C THR A 20 34.03 14.38 1.97
N ARG A 21 34.63 15.10 2.96
CA ARG A 21 35.94 14.77 3.51
C ARG A 21 35.87 13.60 4.49
N THR A 22 34.79 13.56 5.29
CA THR A 22 34.53 12.49 6.26
C THR A 22 34.22 11.17 5.54
N THR A 23 33.45 11.19 4.45
CA THR A 23 33.10 10.01 3.66
C THR A 23 34.34 9.40 2.97
N ARG A 24 35.28 10.23 2.50
CA ARG A 24 36.56 9.76 1.93
C ARG A 24 37.46 9.09 2.96
N ILE A 25 37.52 9.62 4.17
CA ILE A 25 38.35 9.07 5.28
C ILE A 25 37.75 7.74 5.77
N LEU A 26 36.42 7.60 5.79
CA LEU A 26 35.73 6.34 6.16
C LEU A 26 35.90 5.25 5.10
N ALA A 27 35.88 5.59 3.81
CA ALA A 27 36.11 4.64 2.72
C ALA A 27 37.54 4.09 2.73
N ILE A 28 38.56 4.92 3.06
CA ILE A 28 39.96 4.51 3.16
C ILE A 28 40.17 3.59 4.37
N LYS A 29 39.46 3.81 5.49
CA LYS A 29 39.52 2.93 6.67
C LYS A 29 38.77 1.61 6.47
N ALA A 30 37.68 1.60 5.70
CA ALA A 30 36.94 0.37 5.38
C ALA A 30 37.76 -0.60 4.54
N GLY A 31 38.57 -0.11 3.58
CA GLY A 31 39.44 -0.94 2.76
C GLY A 31 40.56 -1.67 3.54
N SER A 32 40.96 -1.11 4.70
CA SER A 32 41.97 -1.72 5.57
C SER A 32 41.44 -2.82 6.50
N ILE A 33 40.14 -2.88 6.72
CA ILE A 33 39.49 -3.83 7.65
C ILE A 33 39.28 -5.23 7.01
N TYR A 34 39.32 -5.32 5.68
CA TYR A 34 39.09 -6.58 4.98
C TYR A 34 40.28 -7.56 4.93
N GLN A 35 41.43 -7.17 5.45
CA GLN A 35 42.66 -8.00 5.37
C GLN A 35 42.93 -8.92 6.57
N ASN A 36 42.07 -8.97 7.61
CA ASN A 36 42.33 -9.85 8.74
C ASN A 36 41.04 -10.47 9.34
N PRO A 37 40.73 -11.78 9.08
CA PRO A 37 39.47 -12.41 9.46
C PRO A 37 39.34 -12.82 10.94
N LYS A 38 40.27 -12.46 11.81
CA LYS A 38 40.28 -12.89 13.23
C LYS A 38 40.10 -11.76 14.26
N GLN A 39 39.63 -10.59 13.88
CA GLN A 39 39.31 -9.55 14.88
C GLN A 39 37.86 -9.67 15.38
N TYR A 40 37.73 -9.89 16.67
CA TYR A 40 36.46 -9.96 17.41
C TYR A 40 35.60 -8.71 17.18
N LEU A 41 34.28 -8.94 17.04
CA LEU A 41 33.26 -7.90 16.87
C LEU A 41 33.26 -6.94 18.07
N THR A 42 33.90 -5.80 17.94
CA THR A 42 33.81 -4.74 18.93
C THR A 42 32.53 -3.90 18.68
N PRO A 43 31.95 -3.26 19.73
CA PRO A 43 30.79 -2.36 19.55
C PRO A 43 30.98 -1.30 18.45
N SER A 44 32.21 -0.79 18.29
CA SER A 44 32.58 0.16 17.24
C SER A 44 32.53 -0.45 15.83
N SER A 45 32.79 -1.74 15.66
CA SER A 45 32.67 -2.41 14.35
C SER A 45 31.20 -2.68 13.98
N LEU A 46 30.33 -2.91 14.96
CA LEU A 46 28.88 -3.01 14.77
C LEU A 46 28.28 -1.67 14.38
N ILE A 47 28.69 -0.60 15.04
CA ILE A 47 28.28 0.78 14.68
C ILE A 47 28.76 1.15 13.28
N ALA A 48 30.02 0.82 12.92
CA ALA A 48 30.54 1.07 11.58
C ALA A 48 29.79 0.26 10.52
N ARG A 49 29.43 -1.00 10.78
CA ARG A 49 28.58 -1.82 9.89
C ARG A 49 27.18 -1.24 9.78
N PHE A 50 26.58 -0.83 10.88
CA PHE A 50 25.26 -0.18 10.89
C PHE A 50 25.28 1.14 10.09
N LEU A 51 26.30 1.96 10.22
CA LEU A 51 26.48 3.20 9.46
C LEU A 51 26.77 2.94 7.96
N ILE A 52 27.49 1.87 7.62
CA ILE A 52 27.73 1.46 6.23
C ILE A 52 26.45 0.91 5.61
N ILE A 53 25.65 0.14 6.36
CA ILE A 53 24.33 -0.34 5.92
C ILE A 53 23.37 0.86 5.75
N GLN A 54 23.34 1.79 6.70
CA GLN A 54 22.55 3.02 6.57
C GLN A 54 23.00 3.90 5.40
N ALA A 55 24.30 4.03 5.17
CA ALA A 55 24.81 4.77 4.02
C ALA A 55 24.56 4.06 2.67
N ALA A 56 24.55 2.74 2.67
CA ALA A 56 24.14 1.95 1.49
C ALA A 56 22.63 2.07 1.22
N MET A 57 21.82 2.09 2.28
CA MET A 57 20.37 2.30 2.19
C MET A 57 20.00 3.74 1.79
N HIS A 58 20.84 4.72 2.09
CA HIS A 58 20.73 6.10 1.62
C HIS A 58 21.58 6.38 0.36
N ARG A 59 21.92 5.37 -0.41
CA ARG A 59 22.44 5.61 -1.75
C ARG A 59 21.46 6.53 -2.47
N GLN A 60 21.84 7.79 -2.62
CA GLN A 60 21.14 8.72 -3.51
C GLN A 60 21.28 8.14 -4.92
N ILE A 61 20.21 7.46 -5.35
CA ILE A 61 20.10 7.00 -6.73
C ILE A 61 20.02 8.28 -7.54
N THR A 62 21.05 8.55 -8.32
CA THR A 62 21.01 9.66 -9.26
C THR A 62 20.28 9.15 -10.48
N PRO A 63 19.03 9.59 -10.75
CA PRO A 63 18.31 9.16 -11.93
C PRO A 63 19.09 9.55 -13.17
N GLY A 64 19.65 8.55 -13.87
CA GLY A 64 20.42 8.74 -15.08
C GLY A 64 19.85 7.91 -16.21
N GLY A 65 19.18 8.52 -17.15
CA GLY A 65 18.57 7.81 -18.28
C GLY A 65 17.05 7.87 -18.28
N TYR A 66 16.47 7.43 -19.39
CA TYR A 66 15.03 7.53 -19.65
C TYR A 66 14.22 6.51 -18.83
N HIS A 67 14.78 5.29 -18.66
CA HIS A 67 14.21 4.17 -17.91
C HIS A 67 15.12 3.75 -16.75
N TRP A 68 15.64 4.73 -16.01
CA TRP A 68 16.62 4.52 -14.96
C TRP A 68 16.16 3.56 -13.84
N ILE A 69 14.84 3.46 -13.60
CA ILE A 69 14.29 2.56 -12.57
C ILE A 69 14.55 1.11 -12.95
N SER A 70 14.22 0.72 -14.17
CA SER A 70 14.43 -0.64 -14.69
C SER A 70 15.91 -0.99 -14.74
N ASP A 71 16.75 -0.05 -15.23
CA ASP A 71 18.21 -0.22 -15.28
C ASP A 71 18.82 -0.40 -13.90
N THR A 72 18.30 0.36 -12.92
CA THR A 72 18.73 0.23 -11.52
C THR A 72 18.32 -1.12 -10.94
N ILE A 73 17.07 -1.55 -11.10
CA ILE A 73 16.58 -2.86 -10.61
C ILE A 73 17.44 -4.00 -11.19
N GLU A 74 17.78 -3.95 -12.49
CA GLU A 74 18.64 -4.97 -13.11
C GLU A 74 20.06 -5.02 -12.51
N SER A 75 20.58 -3.91 -12.01
CA SER A 75 21.89 -3.82 -11.38
C SER A 75 21.95 -4.28 -9.92
N LEU A 76 20.77 -4.41 -9.26
CA LEU A 76 20.66 -4.73 -7.84
C LEU A 76 20.65 -6.26 -7.59
N ASP A 77 21.05 -6.65 -6.37
CA ASP A 77 20.96 -8.01 -5.86
C ASP A 77 19.63 -8.16 -5.09
N PRO A 78 18.66 -8.95 -5.61
CA PRO A 78 17.34 -9.04 -5.00
C PRO A 78 17.33 -9.67 -3.61
N GLU A 79 18.38 -10.40 -3.23
CA GLU A 79 18.51 -11.00 -1.88
C GLU A 79 18.98 -9.98 -0.83
N LYS A 80 19.59 -8.87 -1.27
CA LYS A 80 20.20 -7.86 -0.37
C LYS A 80 19.54 -6.49 -0.49
N ASP A 81 19.19 -6.12 -1.73
CA ASP A 81 18.70 -4.77 -2.05
C ASP A 81 17.16 -4.73 -2.19
N TYR A 82 16.45 -5.77 -1.68
CA TYR A 82 15.00 -5.93 -1.86
C TYR A 82 14.17 -4.74 -1.36
N GLU A 83 14.56 -4.07 -0.29
CA GLU A 83 13.84 -2.87 0.19
C GLU A 83 13.94 -1.71 -0.80
N LEU A 84 15.14 -1.53 -1.39
CA LEU A 84 15.34 -0.54 -2.44
C LEU A 84 14.58 -0.91 -3.70
N MET A 85 14.63 -2.17 -4.12
CA MET A 85 13.89 -2.67 -5.29
C MET A 85 12.39 -2.48 -5.09
N TRP A 86 11.84 -2.85 -3.93
CA TRP A 86 10.43 -2.64 -3.63
C TRP A 86 10.04 -1.17 -3.70
N ARG A 87 10.85 -0.27 -3.15
CA ARG A 87 10.64 1.18 -3.24
C ARG A 87 10.61 1.67 -4.69
N LEU A 88 11.53 1.18 -5.54
CA LEU A 88 11.57 1.53 -6.97
C LEU A 88 10.33 1.03 -7.70
N MET A 89 9.86 -0.18 -7.40
CA MET A 89 8.69 -0.80 -8.03
C MET A 89 7.37 -0.14 -7.60
N SER A 90 7.27 0.33 -6.34
CA SER A 90 6.00 0.71 -5.74
C SER A 90 5.81 2.21 -5.51
N CYS A 91 6.89 3.02 -5.41
CA CYS A 91 6.76 4.41 -4.98
C CYS A 91 6.94 5.47 -6.08
N TYR A 92 7.42 5.10 -7.25
CA TYR A 92 7.81 6.10 -8.26
C TYR A 92 6.75 6.38 -9.32
N ARG A 93 6.23 5.34 -9.97
CA ARG A 93 5.23 5.51 -11.05
C ARG A 93 3.80 5.54 -10.51
N LEU A 94 3.57 6.36 -9.47
CA LEU A 94 2.29 6.50 -8.78
C LEU A 94 1.71 7.90 -8.91
N SER A 95 0.43 8.01 -8.58
CA SER A 95 -0.33 9.26 -8.44
C SER A 95 -1.49 9.05 -7.47
N ASP A 96 -2.11 10.12 -6.98
CA ASP A 96 -3.33 10.02 -6.16
C ASP A 96 -4.43 9.18 -6.82
N PHE A 97 -4.57 9.28 -8.15
CA PHE A 97 -5.54 8.49 -8.91
C PHE A 97 -5.20 6.98 -8.85
N MET A 98 -3.94 6.63 -9.13
CA MET A 98 -3.49 5.23 -9.13
C MET A 98 -3.55 4.63 -7.73
N ASN A 99 -3.10 5.35 -6.71
CA ASN A 99 -3.20 4.90 -5.32
C ASN A 99 -4.65 4.64 -4.92
N ASN A 100 -5.55 5.57 -5.19
CA ASN A 100 -6.96 5.39 -4.85
C ASN A 100 -7.61 4.26 -5.66
N LEU A 101 -7.20 4.05 -6.92
CA LEU A 101 -7.64 2.89 -7.70
C LEU A 101 -7.14 1.58 -7.07
N VAL A 102 -5.85 1.49 -6.76
CA VAL A 102 -5.25 0.34 -6.08
C VAL A 102 -5.95 0.08 -4.75
N TYR A 103 -6.18 1.09 -3.92
CA TYR A 103 -6.96 0.96 -2.70
C TYR A 103 -8.35 0.35 -2.96
N SER A 104 -9.02 0.81 -4.02
CA SER A 104 -10.35 0.31 -4.39
C SER A 104 -10.34 -1.14 -4.89
N LEU A 105 -9.19 -1.66 -5.31
CA LEU A 105 -9.00 -3.04 -5.73
C LEU A 105 -8.57 -3.94 -4.57
N THR A 106 -7.84 -3.40 -3.59
CA THR A 106 -7.21 -4.17 -2.52
C THR A 106 -8.10 -4.26 -1.29
N PHE A 107 -8.54 -3.13 -0.78
CA PHE A 107 -9.22 -3.07 0.51
C PHE A 107 -10.50 -3.91 0.58
N PRO A 108 -11.33 -4.01 -0.47
CA PRO A 108 -12.47 -4.93 -0.47
C PRO A 108 -12.10 -6.39 -0.18
N ASN A 109 -10.93 -6.87 -0.65
CA ASN A 109 -10.49 -8.24 -0.39
C ASN A 109 -10.24 -8.51 1.11
N PHE A 110 -9.79 -7.50 1.85
CA PHE A 110 -9.48 -7.62 3.29
C PHE A 110 -10.72 -7.53 4.20
N VAL A 111 -11.89 -7.28 3.64
CA VAL A 111 -13.16 -7.15 4.38
C VAL A 111 -14.23 -8.13 3.91
N ILE A 112 -13.84 -9.16 3.16
CA ILE A 112 -14.78 -10.22 2.72
C ILE A 112 -15.16 -11.16 3.86
N THR A 113 -14.37 -11.21 4.94
CA THR A 113 -14.68 -11.98 6.13
C THR A 113 -15.65 -11.22 7.06
N PRO A 114 -16.49 -11.91 7.85
CA PRO A 114 -17.34 -11.26 8.84
C PRO A 114 -16.56 -10.39 9.83
N HIS A 115 -15.37 -10.83 10.23
CA HIS A 115 -14.46 -10.10 11.13
C HIS A 115 -13.97 -8.80 10.50
N GLY A 116 -13.42 -8.87 9.30
CA GLY A 116 -12.98 -7.70 8.54
C GLY A 116 -14.11 -6.72 8.26
N ALA A 117 -15.29 -7.21 7.86
CA ALA A 117 -16.47 -6.39 7.63
C ALA A 117 -16.93 -5.68 8.89
N GLN A 118 -17.01 -6.38 10.03
CA GLN A 118 -17.41 -5.81 11.31
C GLN A 118 -16.44 -4.75 11.81
N THR A 119 -15.14 -4.94 11.58
CA THR A 119 -14.11 -4.00 11.99
C THR A 119 -14.23 -2.66 11.27
N VAL A 120 -14.64 -2.66 10.02
CA VAL A 120 -14.69 -1.46 9.17
C VAL A 120 -16.05 -0.79 9.14
N TRP A 121 -17.12 -1.59 9.08
CA TRP A 121 -18.48 -1.08 9.02
C TRP A 121 -18.96 -0.59 10.39
N ARG A 122 -19.68 0.52 10.39
CA ARG A 122 -20.42 1.06 11.57
C ARG A 122 -21.89 1.24 11.20
N SER A 123 -22.77 1.18 12.18
CA SER A 123 -24.22 1.39 11.96
C SER A 123 -24.54 2.71 11.23
N ASP A 124 -23.69 3.71 11.42
CA ASP A 124 -23.76 5.02 10.75
C ASP A 124 -22.94 5.11 9.47
N GLY A 125 -22.42 3.98 8.95
CA GLY A 125 -21.54 3.87 7.79
C GLY A 125 -20.05 4.13 8.09
N GLY A 126 -19.71 4.62 9.28
CA GLY A 126 -18.32 4.85 9.71
C GLY A 126 -17.51 5.77 8.78
N LYS A 127 -16.19 5.62 8.83
CA LYS A 127 -15.26 6.41 7.97
C LYS A 127 -15.50 6.18 6.48
N VAL A 128 -15.86 4.97 6.06
CA VAL A 128 -16.04 4.63 4.62
C VAL A 128 -17.13 5.47 3.96
N VAL A 129 -18.18 5.83 4.72
CA VAL A 129 -19.28 6.65 4.24
C VAL A 129 -19.06 8.13 4.55
N LYS A 130 -18.66 8.45 5.78
CA LYS A 130 -18.58 9.85 6.25
C LYS A 130 -17.29 10.56 5.84
N ARG A 131 -16.19 9.83 5.71
CA ARG A 131 -14.84 10.34 5.45
C ARG A 131 -14.07 9.37 4.53
N GLY A 132 -14.70 8.99 3.39
CA GLY A 132 -14.15 7.98 2.50
C GLY A 132 -12.80 8.37 1.89
N THR A 133 -12.63 9.65 1.51
CA THR A 133 -11.37 10.15 0.96
C THR A 133 -10.28 10.20 2.04
N GLN A 134 -10.60 10.67 3.25
CA GLN A 134 -9.67 10.63 4.38
C GLN A 134 -9.26 9.19 4.74
N ARG A 135 -10.18 8.23 4.62
CA ARG A 135 -9.85 6.82 4.87
C ARG A 135 -8.84 6.28 3.86
N VAL A 136 -8.99 6.61 2.60
CA VAL A 136 -8.01 6.25 1.56
C VAL A 136 -6.66 6.86 1.91
N GLU A 137 -6.60 8.18 2.13
CA GLU A 137 -5.37 8.88 2.48
C GLU A 137 -4.69 8.31 3.73
N ASP A 138 -5.44 8.02 4.79
CA ASP A 138 -4.88 7.43 6.02
C ASP A 138 -4.22 6.07 5.73
N THR A 139 -4.85 5.23 4.90
CA THR A 139 -4.31 3.91 4.55
C THR A 139 -3.10 4.02 3.63
N GLU A 140 -3.18 4.87 2.59
CA GLU A 140 -2.11 5.06 1.64
C GLU A 140 -0.87 5.70 2.28
N ASN A 141 -1.05 6.59 3.24
CA ASN A 141 0.08 7.17 3.98
C ASN A 141 0.86 6.10 4.75
N TYR A 142 0.18 5.11 5.37
CA TYR A 142 0.87 3.98 5.99
C TYR A 142 1.57 3.11 4.94
N ASN A 143 0.88 2.73 3.87
CA ASN A 143 1.45 1.92 2.79
C ASN A 143 2.68 2.60 2.18
N MET A 144 2.58 3.90 1.84
CA MET A 144 3.69 4.65 1.25
C MET A 144 4.88 4.76 2.20
N THR A 145 4.62 4.96 3.52
CA THR A 145 5.68 4.96 4.54
C THR A 145 6.39 3.60 4.57
N TRP A 146 5.63 2.49 4.58
CA TRP A 146 6.22 1.15 4.59
C TRP A 146 7.03 0.88 3.31
N TRP A 147 6.47 1.19 2.14
CA TRP A 147 7.11 0.90 0.85
C TRP A 147 8.33 1.76 0.59
N HIS A 148 8.31 3.01 1.05
CA HIS A 148 9.41 3.94 0.83
C HIS A 148 10.59 3.67 1.76
N TYR A 149 10.32 3.39 3.03
CA TYR A 149 11.37 3.25 4.05
C TYR A 149 11.83 1.82 4.26
N GLY A 150 10.94 0.83 4.08
CA GLY A 150 11.25 -0.59 4.29
C GLY A 150 11.25 -1.03 5.75
N PRO A 151 11.12 -2.35 6.01
CA PRO A 151 11.02 -2.91 7.36
C PRO A 151 12.23 -2.69 8.26
N SER A 152 13.40 -2.41 7.70
CA SER A 152 14.62 -2.12 8.47
C SER A 152 14.66 -0.69 9.03
N ASP A 153 13.88 0.26 8.49
CA ASP A 153 13.87 1.66 8.92
C ASP A 153 12.95 1.90 10.14
N ALA A 154 13.39 2.73 11.06
CA ALA A 154 12.64 3.06 12.28
C ALA A 154 11.28 3.73 11.98
N ARG A 155 11.17 4.51 10.90
CA ARG A 155 9.91 5.17 10.47
C ARG A 155 8.87 4.16 10.02
N CYS A 156 9.27 3.13 9.29
CA CYS A 156 8.40 2.03 8.91
C CYS A 156 7.90 1.28 10.15
N ARG A 157 8.80 0.90 11.05
CA ARG A 157 8.45 0.20 12.30
C ARG A 157 7.52 1.02 13.19
N GLU A 158 7.76 2.32 13.29
CA GLU A 158 6.87 3.22 14.03
C GLU A 158 5.47 3.31 13.39
N ALA A 159 5.39 3.40 12.06
CA ALA A 159 4.11 3.38 11.34
C ALA A 159 3.36 2.06 11.55
N VAL A 160 4.05 0.91 11.51
CA VAL A 160 3.46 -0.40 11.83
C VAL A 160 2.99 -0.46 13.28
N ARG A 161 3.78 0.06 14.24
CA ARG A 161 3.40 0.12 15.65
C ARG A 161 2.10 0.92 15.85
N GLN A 162 1.92 2.02 15.11
CA GLN A 162 0.67 2.80 15.17
C GLN A 162 -0.52 1.99 14.65
N VAL A 163 -0.35 1.21 13.59
CA VAL A 163 -1.40 0.32 13.07
C VAL A 163 -1.71 -0.79 14.08
N ASN A 164 -0.69 -1.42 14.68
CA ASN A 164 -0.88 -2.42 15.74
C ASN A 164 -1.66 -1.85 16.93
N ASN A 165 -1.36 -0.62 17.36
CA ASN A 165 -2.10 0.06 18.43
C ASN A 165 -3.57 0.30 18.04
N LEU A 166 -3.83 0.65 16.77
CA LEU A 166 -5.19 0.80 16.26
C LEU A 166 -5.92 -0.56 16.25
N HIS A 167 -5.28 -1.62 15.79
CA HIS A 167 -5.84 -2.97 15.79
C HIS A 167 -6.15 -3.44 17.21
N ALA A 168 -5.23 -3.26 18.15
CA ALA A 168 -5.44 -3.59 19.55
C ALA A 168 -6.61 -2.80 20.18
N ALA A 169 -6.79 -1.53 19.79
CA ALA A 169 -7.94 -0.72 20.25
C ALA A 169 -9.26 -1.23 19.67
N LEU A 170 -9.26 -1.68 18.42
CA LEU A 170 -10.41 -2.26 17.74
C LEU A 170 -10.71 -3.68 18.27
N ALA A 171 -9.71 -4.49 18.57
CA ALA A 171 -9.86 -5.81 19.17
C ALA A 171 -10.57 -5.74 20.55
N ARG A 172 -10.23 -4.73 21.36
CA ARG A 172 -10.96 -4.50 22.63
C ARG A 172 -12.45 -4.18 22.42
N GLN A 173 -12.79 -3.55 21.30
CA GLN A 173 -14.18 -3.23 20.96
C GLN A 173 -14.89 -4.42 20.28
N TYR A 174 -14.17 -5.22 19.53
CA TYR A 174 -14.64 -6.37 18.76
C TYR A 174 -13.70 -7.57 18.97
N PRO A 175 -13.80 -8.25 20.15
CA PRO A 175 -12.94 -9.39 20.43
C PRO A 175 -13.08 -10.50 19.39
N GLY A 176 -11.97 -11.11 19.00
CA GLY A 176 -11.90 -12.14 17.98
C GLY A 176 -11.66 -11.63 16.54
N ASN A 177 -11.83 -10.34 16.27
CA ASN A 177 -11.70 -9.83 14.90
C ASN A 177 -10.25 -9.71 14.39
N PHE A 178 -9.28 -9.88 15.26
CA PHE A 178 -7.84 -9.85 14.94
C PHE A 178 -7.12 -11.10 15.47
N SER A 179 -7.84 -12.21 15.59
CA SER A 179 -7.29 -13.49 16.10
C SER A 179 -6.88 -14.46 15.00
N ASP A 180 -7.32 -14.25 13.76
CA ASP A 180 -7.03 -15.14 12.63
C ASP A 180 -5.72 -14.75 11.95
N ASN A 181 -4.71 -15.62 12.08
CA ASN A 181 -3.41 -15.43 11.44
C ASN A 181 -3.50 -15.38 9.91
N ASP A 182 -4.40 -16.14 9.31
CA ASP A 182 -4.53 -16.21 7.86
C ASP A 182 -5.10 -14.93 7.27
N ASP A 183 -5.94 -14.18 8.02
CA ASP A 183 -6.41 -12.86 7.62
C ASP A 183 -5.22 -11.87 7.49
N PHE A 184 -4.25 -11.91 8.42
CA PHE A 184 -3.03 -11.11 8.35
C PHE A 184 -2.10 -11.58 7.23
N LEU A 185 -1.84 -12.88 7.15
CA LEU A 185 -1.01 -13.46 6.08
C LEU A 185 -1.55 -13.12 4.71
N TYR A 186 -2.88 -13.13 4.55
CA TYR A 186 -3.50 -12.77 3.28
C TYR A 186 -3.20 -11.30 2.91
N VAL A 187 -3.26 -10.36 3.86
CA VAL A 187 -2.89 -8.96 3.60
C VAL A 187 -1.44 -8.87 3.13
N MET A 188 -0.51 -9.57 3.78
CA MET A 188 0.92 -9.52 3.46
C MET A 188 1.24 -10.18 2.11
N THR A 189 0.76 -11.41 1.91
CA THR A 189 0.97 -12.16 0.66
C THR A 189 0.28 -11.49 -0.52
N PHE A 190 -0.96 -11.02 -0.34
CA PHE A 190 -1.69 -10.29 -1.38
C PHE A 190 -0.95 -9.02 -1.80
N SER A 191 -0.40 -8.27 -0.84
CA SER A 191 0.37 -7.06 -1.13
C SER A 191 1.64 -7.36 -1.93
N ALA A 192 2.32 -8.49 -1.64
CA ALA A 192 3.49 -8.93 -2.39
C ALA A 192 3.16 -9.24 -3.87
N VAL A 193 2.00 -9.87 -4.13
CA VAL A 193 1.67 -10.40 -5.46
C VAL A 193 0.70 -9.52 -6.26
N LEU A 194 0.09 -8.51 -5.65
CA LEU A 194 -0.98 -7.69 -6.24
C LEU A 194 -0.65 -7.16 -7.63
N MET A 195 0.46 -6.41 -7.74
CA MET A 195 0.82 -5.75 -9.00
C MET A 195 1.23 -6.76 -10.06
N HIS A 196 1.91 -7.84 -9.68
CA HIS A 196 2.20 -8.95 -10.59
C HIS A 196 0.91 -9.54 -11.19
N ARG A 197 -0.04 -9.90 -10.33
CA ARG A 197 -1.35 -10.47 -10.75
C ARG A 197 -2.17 -9.48 -11.57
N LEU A 198 -2.20 -8.21 -11.19
CA LEU A 198 -2.92 -7.18 -11.93
C LEU A 198 -2.35 -7.00 -13.33
N ARG A 199 -1.02 -6.93 -13.47
CA ARG A 199 -0.33 -6.81 -14.76
C ARG A 199 -0.65 -7.99 -15.68
N LEU A 200 -0.56 -9.23 -15.17
CA LEU A 200 -0.92 -10.44 -15.94
C LEU A 200 -2.38 -10.42 -16.40
N ARG A 201 -3.32 -10.00 -15.53
CA ARG A 201 -4.75 -9.88 -15.88
C ARG A 201 -5.03 -8.79 -16.92
N LEU A 202 -4.18 -7.77 -17.00
CA LEU A 202 -4.20 -6.76 -18.05
C LEU A 202 -3.52 -7.25 -19.34
N GLY A 203 -2.89 -8.42 -19.35
CA GLY A 203 -2.10 -8.94 -20.48
C GLY A 203 -0.78 -8.21 -20.68
N LEU A 204 -0.22 -7.66 -19.61
CA LEU A 204 1.14 -7.12 -19.53
C LEU A 204 2.07 -8.16 -18.91
N SER A 205 3.39 -7.97 -19.05
CA SER A 205 4.38 -8.78 -18.34
C SER A 205 4.19 -8.63 -16.83
N GLY A 206 4.26 -9.75 -16.10
CA GLY A 206 4.33 -9.74 -14.64
C GLY A 206 5.69 -9.24 -14.14
N PHE A 207 5.99 -9.50 -12.88
CA PHE A 207 7.30 -9.23 -12.30
C PHE A 207 8.37 -10.14 -12.92
N SER A 208 9.57 -9.62 -13.11
CA SER A 208 10.76 -10.40 -13.39
C SER A 208 11.13 -11.29 -12.19
N ASP A 209 12.02 -12.25 -12.37
CA ASP A 209 12.42 -13.13 -11.25
C ASP A 209 13.09 -12.35 -10.12
N LYS A 210 13.89 -11.32 -10.43
CA LYS A 210 14.45 -10.42 -9.42
C LYS A 210 13.39 -9.66 -8.65
N GLU A 211 12.39 -9.12 -9.36
CA GLU A 211 11.27 -8.40 -8.72
C GLU A 211 10.42 -9.31 -7.84
N LYS A 212 10.21 -10.57 -8.23
CA LYS A 212 9.49 -11.56 -7.42
C LYS A 212 10.25 -11.86 -6.12
N ILE A 213 11.57 -12.10 -6.20
CA ILE A 213 12.42 -12.34 -5.03
C ILE A 213 12.36 -11.12 -4.09
N ALA A 214 12.57 -9.92 -4.63
CA ALA A 214 12.54 -8.70 -3.84
C ALA A 214 11.18 -8.44 -3.18
N ALA A 215 10.07 -8.65 -3.89
CA ALA A 215 8.73 -8.52 -3.35
C ALA A 215 8.48 -9.53 -2.21
N HIS A 216 8.91 -10.78 -2.40
CA HIS A 216 8.80 -11.83 -1.38
C HIS A 216 9.58 -11.45 -0.12
N HIS A 217 10.86 -11.10 -0.24
CA HIS A 217 11.70 -10.75 0.92
C HIS A 217 11.20 -9.51 1.65
N PHE A 218 10.75 -8.49 0.93
CA PHE A 218 10.18 -7.30 1.55
C PHE A 218 9.00 -7.64 2.46
N TRP A 219 8.03 -8.38 1.95
CA TRP A 219 6.82 -8.70 2.71
C TRP A 219 7.03 -9.81 3.74
N ARG A 220 7.98 -10.70 3.53
CA ARG A 220 8.47 -11.65 4.56
C ARG A 220 8.97 -10.89 5.79
N ASP A 221 9.78 -9.86 5.59
CA ASP A 221 10.38 -9.10 6.70
C ASP A 221 9.39 -8.08 7.32
N MET A 222 8.36 -7.67 6.57
CA MET A 222 7.24 -6.90 7.10
C MET A 222 6.33 -7.73 8.03
N THR A 223 6.11 -8.99 7.71
CA THR A 223 5.12 -9.87 8.38
C THR A 223 5.29 -9.93 9.90
N PRO A 224 6.49 -10.21 10.47
CA PRO A 224 6.67 -10.34 11.91
C PRO A 224 6.57 -9.01 12.68
N LEU A 225 6.42 -7.88 12.01
CA LEU A 225 6.19 -6.60 12.65
C LEU A 225 4.73 -6.41 13.11
N PHE A 226 3.82 -7.23 12.59
CA PHE A 226 2.39 -7.19 12.93
C PHE A 226 2.07 -8.18 14.05
N PHE A 227 1.12 -7.78 14.91
CA PHE A 227 0.67 -8.56 16.05
C PHE A 227 -0.82 -8.87 15.95
N MET A 228 -1.17 -10.09 16.33
CA MET A 228 -2.55 -10.50 16.55
C MET A 228 -3.08 -9.94 17.87
N GLU A 229 -4.36 -10.13 18.16
CA GLU A 229 -4.98 -9.55 19.37
C GLU A 229 -4.48 -10.16 20.69
N ASP A 230 -3.96 -11.37 20.66
CA ASP A 230 -3.33 -12.04 21.81
C ASP A 230 -1.86 -11.61 22.05
N GLY A 231 -1.32 -10.74 21.17
CA GLY A 231 0.05 -10.27 21.22
C GLY A 231 1.06 -11.18 20.53
N SER A 232 0.65 -12.29 19.95
CA SER A 232 1.53 -13.12 19.13
C SER A 232 1.82 -12.45 17.78
N THR A 233 3.00 -12.72 17.23
CA THR A 233 3.39 -12.23 15.90
C THR A 233 2.75 -13.06 14.80
N VAL A 234 2.43 -12.40 13.67
CA VAL A 234 2.00 -13.11 12.47
C VAL A 234 3.11 -14.04 11.99
N SER A 235 2.77 -15.27 11.66
CA SER A 235 3.72 -16.33 11.33
C SER A 235 3.26 -17.18 10.15
N GLY A 236 4.16 -18.03 9.60
CA GLY A 236 3.83 -18.94 8.50
C GLY A 236 3.80 -18.25 7.13
N TYR A 237 4.55 -17.14 6.96
CA TYR A 237 4.73 -16.53 5.64
C TYR A 237 5.34 -17.55 4.67
N PRO A 238 4.80 -17.70 3.44
CA PRO A 238 5.28 -18.69 2.47
C PRO A 238 6.76 -18.55 2.15
N ASP A 239 7.40 -19.66 1.75
CA ASP A 239 8.85 -19.72 1.55
C ASP A 239 9.33 -18.95 0.30
N ASP A 240 8.45 -18.75 -0.69
CA ASP A 240 8.76 -18.06 -1.94
C ASP A 240 7.55 -17.28 -2.50
N PHE A 241 7.77 -16.57 -3.60
CA PHE A 241 6.75 -15.78 -4.27
C PHE A 241 5.60 -16.62 -4.82
N ASP A 242 5.87 -17.81 -5.32
CA ASP A 242 4.85 -18.73 -5.85
C ASP A 242 4.00 -19.32 -4.71
N GLY A 243 4.60 -19.55 -3.56
CA GLY A 243 3.89 -19.87 -2.31
C GLY A 243 2.93 -18.76 -1.90
N CYS A 244 3.33 -17.49 -2.03
CA CYS A 244 2.43 -16.35 -1.79
C CYS A 244 1.25 -16.33 -2.78
N LEU A 245 1.49 -16.59 -4.06
CA LEU A 245 0.42 -16.72 -5.07
C LEU A 245 -0.57 -17.82 -4.68
N LYS A 246 -0.06 -19.00 -4.36
CA LYS A 246 -0.87 -20.16 -3.97
C LYS A 246 -1.66 -19.90 -2.70
N PHE A 247 -1.06 -19.26 -1.70
CA PHE A 247 -1.75 -18.88 -0.46
C PHE A 247 -2.93 -17.95 -0.77
N CYS A 248 -2.70 -16.90 -1.58
CA CYS A 248 -3.75 -15.97 -1.99
C CYS A 248 -4.89 -16.69 -2.72
N GLU A 249 -4.57 -17.57 -3.68
CA GLU A 249 -5.58 -18.33 -4.44
C GLU A 249 -6.42 -19.23 -3.51
N ASN A 250 -5.79 -19.93 -2.59
CA ASN A 250 -6.49 -20.78 -1.62
C ASN A 250 -7.40 -19.96 -0.72
N TYR A 251 -6.90 -18.84 -0.18
CA TYR A 251 -7.67 -17.95 0.69
C TYR A 251 -8.87 -17.34 -0.04
N GLU A 252 -8.69 -16.89 -1.28
CA GLU A 252 -9.74 -16.28 -2.11
C GLU A 252 -10.82 -17.27 -2.56
N ASN A 253 -10.47 -18.55 -2.75
CA ASN A 253 -11.38 -19.61 -3.14
C ASN A 253 -12.06 -20.31 -1.95
N THR A 254 -11.69 -19.99 -0.72
CA THR A 254 -12.33 -20.53 0.49
C THR A 254 -13.79 -20.05 0.54
N PRO A 255 -14.77 -20.95 0.59
CA PRO A 255 -16.18 -20.59 0.72
C PRO A 255 -16.43 -19.76 1.99
N ARG A 256 -17.15 -18.66 1.85
CA ARG A 256 -17.49 -17.77 2.97
C ARG A 256 -18.97 -17.44 2.98
N GLU A 257 -19.49 -17.26 4.18
CA GLU A 257 -20.84 -16.74 4.32
C GLU A 257 -20.89 -15.27 3.86
N PHE A 258 -22.00 -14.93 3.21
CA PHE A 258 -22.22 -13.54 2.78
C PHE A 258 -22.44 -12.64 3.97
N ASP A 259 -21.65 -11.55 4.03
CA ASP A 259 -21.83 -10.47 5.00
C ASP A 259 -22.28 -9.19 4.27
N GLU A 260 -23.46 -8.70 4.63
CA GLU A 260 -24.01 -7.48 4.06
C GLU A 260 -23.13 -6.25 4.33
N ARG A 261 -22.40 -6.24 5.45
CA ARG A 261 -21.47 -5.15 5.82
C ARG A 261 -20.30 -5.09 4.83
N ALA A 262 -19.77 -6.26 4.41
CA ALA A 262 -18.72 -6.35 3.39
C ALA A 262 -19.19 -5.76 2.06
N GLN A 263 -20.42 -6.07 1.64
CA GLN A 263 -21.01 -5.48 0.44
C GLN A 263 -21.12 -3.95 0.55
N TYR A 264 -21.56 -3.43 1.70
CA TYR A 264 -21.66 -1.98 1.94
C TYR A 264 -20.31 -1.29 1.83
N VAL A 265 -19.29 -1.86 2.46
CA VAL A 265 -17.92 -1.34 2.42
C VAL A 265 -17.40 -1.33 0.98
N GLY A 266 -17.50 -2.44 0.26
CA GLY A 266 -17.05 -2.54 -1.13
C GLY A 266 -17.73 -1.52 -2.05
N VAL A 267 -19.07 -1.42 -1.95
CA VAL A 267 -19.83 -0.44 -2.75
C VAL A 267 -19.45 1.01 -2.39
N ALA A 268 -19.27 1.32 -1.10
CA ALA A 268 -18.87 2.67 -0.68
C ALA A 268 -17.49 3.03 -1.23
N ILE A 269 -16.50 2.14 -1.15
CA ILE A 269 -15.15 2.36 -1.66
C ILE A 269 -15.14 2.61 -3.17
N MET A 270 -15.81 1.75 -3.95
CA MET A 270 -15.89 1.89 -5.40
C MET A 270 -16.59 3.21 -5.83
N ASN A 271 -17.60 3.63 -5.06
CA ASN A 271 -18.26 4.92 -5.31
C ASN A 271 -17.44 6.12 -4.83
N GLN A 272 -16.60 5.98 -3.81
CA GLN A 272 -15.68 7.03 -3.37
C GLN A 272 -14.68 7.35 -4.48
N PHE A 273 -14.05 6.33 -5.08
CA PHE A 273 -13.17 6.48 -6.23
C PHE A 273 -13.88 7.20 -7.39
N ALA A 274 -15.07 6.72 -7.77
CA ALA A 274 -15.86 7.33 -8.82
C ALA A 274 -16.23 8.79 -8.52
N PHE A 275 -16.56 9.09 -7.27
CA PHE A 275 -16.93 10.44 -6.85
C PHE A 275 -15.76 11.40 -6.93
N ARG A 276 -14.56 10.97 -6.52
CA ARG A 276 -13.35 11.80 -6.48
C ARG A 276 -12.83 12.17 -7.87
N TYR A 277 -12.89 11.24 -8.82
CA TYR A 277 -12.19 11.37 -10.09
C TYR A 277 -13.10 11.53 -11.33
N PHE A 278 -14.41 11.32 -11.18
CA PHE A 278 -15.32 11.39 -12.32
C PHE A 278 -16.43 12.42 -12.07
N PRO A 279 -16.74 13.24 -13.09
CA PRO A 279 -17.83 14.19 -12.99
C PRO A 279 -19.19 13.49 -12.80
N PRO A 280 -20.21 14.18 -12.27
CA PRO A 280 -21.50 13.55 -11.89
C PRO A 280 -22.11 12.64 -12.96
N GLY A 281 -22.10 13.03 -14.22
CA GLY A 281 -22.65 12.24 -15.34
C GLY A 281 -21.87 10.97 -15.68
N LEU A 282 -20.58 10.88 -15.28
CA LEU A 282 -19.69 9.76 -15.59
C LEU A 282 -19.33 8.91 -14.34
N ARG A 283 -19.93 9.16 -13.18
CA ARG A 283 -19.65 8.39 -11.96
C ARG A 283 -19.97 6.91 -12.07
N TRP A 284 -20.95 6.57 -12.89
CA TRP A 284 -21.27 5.17 -13.20
C TRP A 284 -20.09 4.47 -13.90
N LEU A 285 -19.44 5.15 -14.84
CA LEU A 285 -18.22 4.68 -15.51
C LEU A 285 -17.07 4.59 -14.50
N GLY A 286 -16.87 5.65 -13.69
CA GLY A 286 -15.85 5.65 -12.62
C GLY A 286 -15.98 4.47 -11.68
N ALA A 287 -17.19 4.11 -11.23
CA ALA A 287 -17.44 2.94 -10.38
C ALA A 287 -17.24 1.61 -11.13
N SER A 288 -17.23 1.63 -12.46
CA SER A 288 -16.99 0.43 -13.27
C SER A 288 -15.50 0.08 -13.37
N PHE A 289 -14.58 1.02 -13.16
CA PHE A 289 -13.13 0.76 -13.16
C PHE A 289 -12.72 -0.25 -12.07
N PRO A 290 -12.93 0.02 -10.78
CA PRO A 290 -12.58 -0.95 -9.75
C PRO A 290 -13.35 -2.27 -9.92
N LYS A 291 -14.62 -2.27 -10.33
CA LYS A 291 -15.37 -3.50 -10.59
C LYS A 291 -14.76 -4.34 -11.72
N ALA A 292 -14.34 -3.72 -12.82
CA ALA A 292 -13.76 -4.42 -13.97
C ALA A 292 -12.40 -5.06 -13.63
N LEU A 293 -11.65 -4.43 -12.72
CA LEU A 293 -10.31 -4.82 -12.33
C LEU A 293 -10.25 -5.65 -11.03
N SER A 294 -11.35 -5.73 -10.26
CA SER A 294 -11.42 -6.56 -9.04
C SER A 294 -11.38 -8.05 -9.36
N LEU A 295 -11.01 -8.85 -8.37
CA LEU A 295 -11.08 -10.31 -8.45
C LEU A 295 -12.54 -10.75 -8.58
N PRO A 296 -12.86 -11.73 -9.45
CA PRO A 296 -14.22 -12.28 -9.54
C PRO A 296 -14.73 -12.83 -8.21
N THR A 297 -13.86 -13.55 -7.47
CA THR A 297 -14.16 -14.11 -6.15
C THR A 297 -14.58 -13.06 -5.14
N THR A 298 -13.92 -11.89 -5.14
CA THR A 298 -14.27 -10.77 -4.25
C THR A 298 -15.63 -10.17 -4.60
N LEU A 299 -15.92 -9.97 -5.89
CA LEU A 299 -17.21 -9.46 -6.32
C LEU A 299 -18.33 -10.44 -5.97
N GLU A 300 -18.09 -11.75 -6.11
CA GLU A 300 -19.02 -12.82 -5.77
C GLU A 300 -19.26 -12.87 -4.26
N ALA A 301 -18.20 -12.91 -3.43
CA ALA A 301 -18.31 -12.91 -1.98
C ALA A 301 -19.11 -11.70 -1.45
N MET A 302 -18.93 -10.54 -2.06
CA MET A 302 -19.68 -9.32 -1.73
C MET A 302 -21.03 -9.19 -2.44
N ARG A 303 -21.43 -10.14 -3.29
CA ARG A 303 -22.61 -10.05 -4.16
C ARG A 303 -22.70 -8.72 -4.92
N ILE A 304 -21.54 -8.22 -5.39
CA ILE A 304 -21.46 -7.03 -6.22
C ILE A 304 -21.57 -7.45 -7.69
N LYS A 305 -22.60 -6.95 -8.37
CA LYS A 305 -22.84 -7.25 -9.78
C LYS A 305 -21.63 -6.86 -10.63
N PRO A 306 -21.06 -7.78 -11.43
CA PRO A 306 -19.94 -7.48 -12.31
C PRO A 306 -20.34 -6.49 -13.42
N VAL A 307 -19.34 -5.89 -14.02
CA VAL A 307 -19.52 -4.99 -15.18
C VAL A 307 -19.89 -5.80 -16.42
N ASN A 308 -20.68 -5.20 -17.31
CA ASN A 308 -20.96 -5.77 -18.63
C ASN A 308 -19.65 -6.19 -19.33
N PRO A 309 -19.57 -7.38 -19.96
CA PRO A 309 -18.34 -7.89 -20.56
C PRO A 309 -17.66 -6.94 -21.57
N VAL A 310 -18.45 -6.25 -22.40
CA VAL A 310 -17.93 -5.30 -23.39
C VAL A 310 -17.28 -4.10 -22.68
N LEU A 311 -17.95 -3.53 -21.67
CA LEU A 311 -17.41 -2.41 -20.88
C LEU A 311 -16.18 -2.87 -20.08
N LYS A 312 -16.19 -4.10 -19.53
CA LYS A 312 -15.01 -4.67 -18.86
C LYS A 312 -13.83 -4.73 -19.82
N TRP A 313 -14.04 -5.26 -21.02
CA TRP A 313 -12.98 -5.34 -22.04
C TRP A 313 -12.43 -3.96 -22.40
N LEU A 314 -13.31 -2.96 -22.62
CA LEU A 314 -12.90 -1.59 -22.91
C LEU A 314 -12.06 -0.97 -21.78
N ILE A 315 -12.47 -1.16 -20.53
CA ILE A 315 -11.71 -0.66 -19.36
C ILE A 315 -10.35 -1.36 -19.27
N VAL A 316 -10.30 -2.69 -19.38
CA VAL A 316 -9.05 -3.45 -19.35
C VAL A 316 -8.12 -3.02 -20.48
N PHE A 317 -8.64 -2.88 -21.70
CA PHE A 317 -7.88 -2.40 -22.85
C PHE A 317 -7.31 -0.99 -22.62
N LEU A 318 -8.13 -0.08 -22.12
CA LEU A 318 -7.71 1.30 -21.81
C LEU A 318 -6.60 1.32 -20.77
N VAL A 319 -6.80 0.62 -19.62
CA VAL A 319 -5.81 0.62 -18.54
C VAL A 319 -4.50 -0.05 -19.00
N ARG A 320 -4.60 -1.18 -19.71
CA ARG A 320 -3.45 -1.82 -20.33
C ARG A 320 -2.66 -0.86 -21.23
N THR A 321 -3.36 -0.19 -22.13
CA THR A 321 -2.74 0.71 -23.10
C THR A 321 -2.06 1.90 -22.42
N LEU A 322 -2.71 2.48 -21.39
CA LEU A 322 -2.13 3.59 -20.62
C LEU A 322 -0.89 3.17 -19.87
N MET A 323 -0.92 2.00 -19.20
CA MET A 323 0.24 1.48 -18.48
C MET A 323 1.40 1.16 -19.44
N TRP A 324 1.12 0.45 -20.52
CA TRP A 324 2.11 0.15 -21.54
C TRP A 324 2.72 1.42 -22.14
N PHE A 325 1.88 2.40 -22.49
CA PHE A 325 2.34 3.68 -23.04
C PHE A 325 3.23 4.42 -22.05
N ALA A 326 2.84 4.47 -20.78
CA ALA A 326 3.64 5.12 -19.74
C ALA A 326 4.99 4.44 -19.55
N GLU A 327 5.04 3.11 -19.55
CA GLU A 327 6.26 2.34 -19.36
C GLU A 327 7.22 2.44 -20.56
N VAL A 328 6.69 2.56 -21.79
CA VAL A 328 7.52 2.58 -23.01
C VAL A 328 7.94 3.99 -23.40
N PHE A 329 7.05 4.97 -23.27
CA PHE A 329 7.24 6.30 -23.86
C PHE A 329 7.45 7.42 -22.86
N LEU A 330 7.14 7.25 -21.58
CA LEU A 330 7.37 8.30 -20.59
C LEU A 330 8.66 8.08 -19.82
N PRO A 331 9.41 9.17 -19.52
CA PRO A 331 10.58 9.06 -18.67
C PRO A 331 10.19 8.64 -17.25
N ASP A 332 11.07 7.91 -16.60
CA ASP A 332 10.89 7.60 -15.19
C ASP A 332 10.92 8.88 -14.35
N PRO A 333 10.01 8.98 -13.34
CA PRO A 333 10.00 10.12 -12.43
C PRO A 333 11.32 10.18 -11.64
N ARG A 334 11.84 11.38 -11.43
CA ARG A 334 13.08 11.60 -10.69
C ARG A 334 12.92 11.42 -9.18
N GLU A 335 11.73 11.69 -8.68
CA GLU A 335 11.39 11.60 -7.28
C GLU A 335 10.25 10.60 -7.08
N SER A 336 10.21 9.94 -5.93
CA SER A 336 9.11 9.07 -5.58
C SER A 336 7.85 9.90 -5.31
N PHE A 337 6.69 9.33 -5.57
CA PHE A 337 5.42 9.97 -5.23
C PHE A 337 5.33 10.31 -3.73
N TRP A 338 5.88 9.44 -2.85
CA TRP A 338 5.92 9.71 -1.42
C TRP A 338 6.76 10.94 -1.09
N THR A 339 7.95 11.08 -1.68
CA THR A 339 8.80 12.25 -1.50
C THR A 339 8.05 13.54 -1.85
N THR A 340 7.28 13.55 -2.95
CA THR A 340 6.50 14.74 -3.33
C THR A 340 5.43 15.13 -2.31
N ILE A 341 4.92 14.16 -1.53
CA ILE A 341 3.94 14.41 -0.47
C ILE A 341 4.63 14.85 0.82
N GLU A 342 5.74 14.18 1.22
CA GLU A 342 6.48 14.52 2.44
C GLU A 342 7.14 15.90 2.38
N THR A 343 7.53 16.36 1.20
CA THR A 343 8.20 17.64 0.98
C THR A 343 7.24 18.80 0.69
N LEU A 344 5.92 18.58 0.79
CA LEU A 344 4.96 19.69 0.69
C LEU A 344 5.23 20.73 1.77
N ASP A 345 5.26 22.00 1.37
CA ASP A 345 5.27 23.10 2.32
C ASP A 345 3.95 23.19 3.13
N GLU A 346 3.92 24.05 4.11
CA GLU A 346 2.73 24.19 4.99
C GLU A 346 1.47 24.56 4.20
N GLU A 347 1.59 25.38 3.15
CA GLU A 347 0.45 25.78 2.31
C GLU A 347 -0.05 24.61 1.45
N GLY A 348 0.84 23.86 0.82
CA GLY A 348 0.51 22.66 0.06
C GLY A 348 -0.12 21.57 0.92
N ALA A 349 0.44 21.32 2.09
CA ALA A 349 -0.11 20.34 3.05
C ALA A 349 -1.50 20.76 3.55
N LYS A 350 -1.71 22.04 3.83
CA LYS A 350 -3.01 22.59 4.20
C LYS A 350 -4.01 22.49 3.07
N SER A 351 -3.63 22.87 1.86
CA SER A 351 -4.47 22.79 0.65
C SER A 351 -4.92 21.35 0.40
N ARG A 352 -4.01 20.37 0.46
CA ARG A 352 -4.32 18.94 0.33
C ARG A 352 -5.34 18.50 1.38
N LYS A 353 -5.12 18.85 2.64
CA LYS A 353 -6.03 18.52 3.76
C LYS A 353 -7.41 19.14 3.61
N ASP A 354 -7.50 20.39 3.17
CA ASP A 354 -8.78 21.07 2.96
C ASP A 354 -9.54 20.53 1.75
N ASN A 355 -8.83 20.13 0.68
CA ASN A 355 -9.39 19.41 -0.47
C ASN A 355 -10.02 18.07 -0.04
N ILE A 356 -9.30 17.26 0.74
CA ILE A 356 -9.79 15.98 1.26
C ILE A 356 -11.08 16.21 2.08
N LYS A 357 -11.08 17.18 3.01
CA LYS A 357 -12.24 17.47 3.84
C LYS A 357 -13.45 17.94 3.02
N SER A 358 -13.23 18.80 2.02
CA SER A 358 -14.31 19.30 1.15
C SER A 358 -14.89 18.17 0.31
N THR A 359 -14.03 17.31 -0.24
CA THR A 359 -14.44 16.11 -0.98
C THR A 359 -15.26 15.17 -0.11
N ASP A 360 -14.83 14.91 1.13
CA ASP A 360 -15.54 14.04 2.06
C ASP A 360 -16.94 14.58 2.43
N ARG A 361 -17.07 15.88 2.67
CA ARG A 361 -18.38 16.49 2.93
C ARG A 361 -19.34 16.29 1.76
N ALA A 362 -18.86 16.48 0.55
CA ALA A 362 -19.66 16.29 -0.66
C ALA A 362 -19.96 14.81 -0.94
N TYR A 363 -18.96 13.93 -0.77
CA TYR A 363 -19.10 12.50 -0.92
C TYR A 363 -20.10 11.90 0.07
N SER A 364 -20.00 12.26 1.35
CA SER A 364 -20.90 11.75 2.38
C SER A 364 -22.36 12.01 2.03
N LYS A 365 -22.70 13.22 1.59
CA LYS A 365 -24.05 13.56 1.12
C LYS A 365 -24.47 12.73 -0.10
N TYR A 366 -23.57 12.55 -1.05
CA TYR A 366 -23.82 11.76 -2.26
C TYR A 366 -24.09 10.29 -1.95
N ILE A 367 -23.24 9.65 -1.15
CA ILE A 367 -23.34 8.22 -0.89
C ILE A 367 -24.56 7.90 0.00
N GLN A 368 -24.87 8.75 0.99
CA GLN A 368 -26.06 8.59 1.82
C GLN A 368 -27.34 8.66 0.97
N LYS A 369 -27.44 9.66 0.07
CA LYS A 369 -28.57 9.76 -0.88
C LYS A 369 -28.68 8.52 -1.77
N LYS A 370 -27.54 7.98 -2.24
CA LYS A 370 -27.51 6.77 -3.07
C LYS A 370 -27.93 5.52 -2.31
N MET A 371 -27.50 5.39 -1.07
CA MET A 371 -27.86 4.27 -0.20
C MET A 371 -29.32 4.30 0.26
N SER A 372 -29.92 5.49 0.36
CA SER A 372 -31.33 5.68 0.72
C SER A 372 -32.29 5.59 -0.48
N ALA A 373 -31.78 5.43 -1.71
CA ALA A 373 -32.64 5.41 -2.89
C ALA A 373 -33.44 4.09 -2.98
N PRO A 374 -34.72 4.12 -3.41
CA PRO A 374 -35.51 2.93 -3.64
C PRO A 374 -34.79 1.96 -4.60
N GLY A 375 -34.76 0.66 -4.28
CA GLY A 375 -34.05 -0.35 -5.05
C GLY A 375 -32.56 -0.49 -4.71
N CYS A 376 -32.00 0.34 -3.86
CA CYS A 376 -30.69 0.10 -3.27
C CYS A 376 -30.82 -1.02 -2.22
N PRO A 377 -29.92 -2.02 -2.21
CA PRO A 377 -29.94 -3.07 -1.18
C PRO A 377 -29.93 -2.52 0.25
N PHE A 378 -29.52 -1.29 0.41
CA PHE A 378 -29.33 -0.60 1.69
C PHE A 378 -30.54 0.19 2.20
N HIS A 379 -31.59 0.30 1.38
CA HIS A 379 -32.76 1.16 1.70
C HIS A 379 -33.57 0.69 2.93
N LYS A 380 -33.56 -0.61 3.23
CA LYS A 380 -34.37 -1.20 4.30
C LYS A 380 -33.88 -0.95 5.73
N LYS A 381 -32.68 -0.43 5.95
CA LYS A 381 -32.09 -0.22 7.28
C LYS A 381 -31.92 1.24 7.70
N ALA A 382 -32.35 2.18 6.87
CA ALA A 382 -32.35 3.61 7.21
C ALA A 382 -33.68 4.08 7.85
N GLN A 383 -34.61 3.14 8.04
CA GLN A 383 -35.85 3.31 8.84
C GLN A 383 -35.72 2.54 10.15
#